data_461a4c8f101f5ff2f3ef0f52488ed5b9
#
_entry.id   461a4c8f101f5ff2f3ef0f52488ed5b9
#
_cell.length_a   1.000
_cell.length_b   1.000
_cell.length_c   1.000
_cell.angle_alpha   90.00
_cell.angle_beta   90.00
_cell.angle_gamma   90.00
#
_symmetry.space_group_name_H-M   'P 1'
#
loop_
_entity.id
_entity.type
_entity.pdbx_description
1 polymer ?
#
loop_
_entity_poly.entity_id
_entity_poly.type
_entity_poly.pdbx_seq_one_letter_code
_entity_poly.pdbx_strand_id
1 'polypeptide(L)'
;MSVMRKVLLAMSTSTFLREQATKRTFVRKSVSAFMPGETVEEALAAAATLKPQRITTILTRLGEGVTKLDEAERVTQHYLDTLDKVKAAGLDAQISVKPTQLGHDLDAAEAQKNLDRICEKAERLGNVPVWIDMENSPYVDPTIKMFRASRERYKGVGVAMQAYLYRTAQDLEALIPLGPAIRIVKGAYLEPPDIAYPKKSDVDENFYKLCTRLLADDAIKAGSLLHIATHDIALADRIGAFIGDHKIPNSAYEYAMLYGIQRAQQQRLAQAGKRIRVLISYGEYWYPWYMRRLAERPANVTFVLKNLFGG
;
A
#
# COMPACT_ATOMS: atom_id res chain seq x y z
N MET A 1 -2.09 -18.99 -11.71
CA MET A 1 -2.96 -17.78 -11.80
C MET A 1 -4.18 -18.06 -12.65
N SER A 2 -5.40 -17.63 -12.23
CA SER A 2 -6.59 -17.84 -13.05
C SER A 2 -6.52 -17.01 -14.34
N VAL A 3 -7.10 -17.54 -15.45
CA VAL A 3 -7.20 -16.83 -16.73
C VAL A 3 -7.87 -15.47 -16.56
N MET A 4 -8.91 -15.41 -15.73
CA MET A 4 -9.64 -14.18 -15.40
C MET A 4 -8.73 -13.08 -14.83
N ARG A 5 -7.80 -13.44 -13.91
CA ARG A 5 -6.85 -12.47 -13.36
C ARG A 5 -5.93 -11.88 -14.44
N LYS A 6 -5.43 -12.72 -15.36
CA LYS A 6 -4.59 -12.26 -16.48
C LYS A 6 -5.34 -11.27 -17.39
N VAL A 7 -6.61 -11.61 -17.72
CA VAL A 7 -7.45 -10.75 -18.56
C VAL A 7 -7.69 -9.39 -17.89
N LEU A 8 -8.04 -9.36 -16.61
CA LEU A 8 -8.30 -8.10 -15.88
C LEU A 8 -7.04 -7.23 -15.76
N LEU A 9 -5.89 -7.86 -15.52
CA LEU A 9 -4.62 -7.13 -15.48
C LEU A 9 -4.24 -6.59 -16.87
N ALA A 10 -4.46 -7.32 -17.95
CA ALA A 10 -4.29 -6.82 -19.31
C ALA A 10 -5.28 -5.68 -19.65
N MET A 11 -6.52 -5.76 -19.19
CA MET A 11 -7.51 -4.70 -19.37
C MET A 11 -7.16 -3.43 -18.59
N SER A 12 -6.41 -3.53 -17.50
CA SER A 12 -6.05 -2.38 -16.66
C SER A 12 -5.21 -1.32 -17.39
N THR A 13 -4.50 -1.70 -18.46
CA THR A 13 -3.66 -0.82 -19.28
C THR A 13 -4.39 -0.24 -20.50
N SER A 14 -5.65 -0.66 -20.77
CA SER A 14 -6.41 -0.20 -21.94
C SER A 14 -6.97 1.21 -21.73
N THR A 15 -6.52 2.17 -22.55
CA THR A 15 -7.01 3.55 -22.54
C THR A 15 -8.49 3.63 -22.97
N PHE A 16 -8.88 2.85 -23.97
CA PHE A 16 -10.27 2.79 -24.45
C PHE A 16 -11.24 2.33 -23.33
N LEU A 17 -10.89 1.23 -22.63
CA LEU A 17 -11.74 0.73 -21.55
C LEU A 17 -11.78 1.69 -20.36
N ARG A 18 -10.68 2.39 -20.08
CA ARG A 18 -10.64 3.46 -19.08
C ARG A 18 -11.65 4.57 -19.40
N GLU A 19 -11.63 5.09 -20.61
CA GLU A 19 -12.56 6.16 -21.04
C GLU A 19 -14.03 5.74 -20.98
N GLN A 20 -14.33 4.49 -21.34
CA GLN A 20 -15.69 3.96 -21.23
C GLN A 20 -16.13 3.75 -19.79
N ALA A 21 -15.24 3.21 -18.94
CA ALA A 21 -15.53 2.95 -17.55
C ALA A 21 -15.76 4.24 -16.74
N THR A 22 -14.95 5.28 -16.98
CA THR A 22 -15.06 6.56 -16.25
C THR A 22 -16.36 7.34 -16.54
N LYS A 23 -16.98 7.11 -17.69
CA LYS A 23 -18.26 7.75 -18.09
C LYS A 23 -19.49 7.09 -17.46
N ARG A 24 -19.37 5.86 -16.94
CA ARG A 24 -20.53 5.09 -16.45
C ARG A 24 -20.75 5.24 -14.95
N THR A 25 -21.89 5.80 -14.55
CA THR A 25 -22.28 6.01 -13.15
C THR A 25 -22.25 4.73 -12.31
N PHE A 26 -22.62 3.58 -12.90
CA PHE A 26 -22.56 2.28 -12.22
C PHE A 26 -21.12 1.89 -11.83
N VAL A 27 -20.14 2.12 -12.70
CA VAL A 27 -18.74 1.83 -12.41
C VAL A 27 -18.26 2.73 -11.27
N ARG A 28 -18.56 4.03 -11.31
CA ARG A 28 -18.25 4.96 -10.22
C ARG A 28 -18.85 4.51 -8.88
N LYS A 29 -20.10 4.06 -8.87
CA LYS A 29 -20.74 3.49 -7.66
C LYS A 29 -20.05 2.22 -7.16
N SER A 30 -19.53 1.38 -8.06
CA SER A 30 -18.75 0.19 -7.69
C SER A 30 -17.37 0.57 -7.13
N VAL A 31 -16.74 1.60 -7.70
CA VAL A 31 -15.44 2.13 -7.22
C VAL A 31 -15.56 2.76 -5.84
N SER A 32 -16.67 3.47 -5.55
CA SER A 32 -16.87 4.16 -4.26
C SER A 32 -16.91 3.20 -3.06
N ALA A 33 -17.14 1.90 -3.28
CA ALA A 33 -17.03 0.90 -2.23
C ALA A 33 -15.57 0.70 -1.75
N PHE A 34 -14.57 1.04 -2.57
CA PHE A 34 -13.13 0.81 -2.33
C PHE A 34 -12.32 2.10 -2.27
N MET A 35 -12.88 3.22 -2.74
CA MET A 35 -12.24 4.52 -2.81
C MET A 35 -13.29 5.60 -2.52
N PRO A 36 -13.07 6.48 -1.52
CA PRO A 36 -14.09 7.45 -1.10
C PRO A 36 -14.36 8.54 -2.15
N GLY A 37 -13.38 8.85 -3.00
CA GLY A 37 -13.49 9.89 -4.01
C GLY A 37 -12.17 10.17 -4.73
N GLU A 38 -12.13 11.26 -5.49
CA GLU A 38 -10.98 11.66 -6.30
C GLU A 38 -10.14 12.77 -5.63
N THR A 39 -10.68 13.43 -4.60
CA THR A 39 -10.03 14.53 -3.88
C THR A 39 -9.43 14.11 -2.54
N VAL A 40 -8.46 14.87 -2.06
CA VAL A 40 -7.89 14.67 -0.73
C VAL A 40 -8.91 14.96 0.37
N GLU A 41 -9.83 15.89 0.14
CA GLU A 41 -10.92 16.25 1.07
C GLU A 41 -11.85 15.06 1.31
N GLU A 42 -12.23 14.34 0.26
CA GLU A 42 -13.03 13.10 0.36
C GLU A 42 -12.26 12.00 1.11
N ALA A 43 -10.96 11.87 0.87
CA ALA A 43 -10.10 10.92 1.59
C ALA A 43 -9.99 11.27 3.09
N LEU A 44 -9.84 12.55 3.43
CA LEU A 44 -9.81 13.04 4.81
C LEU A 44 -11.16 12.85 5.51
N ALA A 45 -12.27 13.12 4.83
CA ALA A 45 -13.61 12.86 5.34
C ALA A 45 -13.79 11.38 5.65
N ALA A 46 -13.36 10.47 4.77
CA ALA A 46 -13.38 9.04 5.02
C ALA A 46 -12.49 8.63 6.20
N ALA A 47 -11.29 9.19 6.32
CA ALA A 47 -10.40 8.96 7.46
C ALA A 47 -11.03 9.41 8.78
N ALA A 48 -11.72 10.54 8.78
CA ALA A 48 -12.43 11.05 9.95
C ALA A 48 -13.53 10.10 10.44
N THR A 49 -14.22 9.36 9.55
CA THR A 49 -15.23 8.35 9.93
C THR A 49 -14.64 7.11 10.61
N LEU A 50 -13.35 6.84 10.39
CA LEU A 50 -12.63 5.70 10.98
C LEU A 50 -12.04 6.02 12.36
N LYS A 51 -11.75 7.30 12.64
CA LYS A 51 -11.14 7.75 13.90
C LYS A 51 -11.91 7.32 15.16
N PRO A 52 -13.26 7.46 15.25
CA PRO A 52 -14.03 6.98 16.42
C PRO A 52 -13.93 5.47 16.62
N GLN A 53 -13.64 4.71 15.57
CA GLN A 53 -13.47 3.26 15.61
C GLN A 53 -12.06 2.84 16.04
N ARG A 54 -11.17 3.78 16.40
CA ARG A 54 -9.75 3.54 16.71
C ARG A 54 -8.98 2.93 15.53
N ILE A 55 -9.39 3.25 14.31
CA ILE A 55 -8.74 2.84 13.06
C ILE A 55 -7.98 4.05 12.53
N THR A 56 -6.67 3.90 12.38
CA THR A 56 -5.79 4.90 11.80
C THR A 56 -5.69 4.72 10.28
N THR A 57 -5.10 5.67 9.56
CA THR A 57 -5.16 5.63 8.09
C THR A 57 -3.81 5.87 7.41
N ILE A 58 -3.72 5.47 6.14
CA ILE A 58 -2.67 5.86 5.20
C ILE A 58 -3.37 6.46 4.00
N LEU A 59 -2.93 7.61 3.53
CA LEU A 59 -3.47 8.25 2.32
C LEU A 59 -2.50 8.04 1.15
N THR A 60 -3.01 7.62 0.00
CA THR A 60 -2.22 7.48 -1.21
C THR A 60 -2.97 8.04 -2.41
N ARG A 61 -2.32 8.94 -3.15
CA ARG A 61 -2.86 9.45 -4.41
C ARG A 61 -2.63 8.42 -5.52
N LEU A 62 -3.68 8.14 -6.28
CA LEU A 62 -3.61 7.25 -7.44
C LEU A 62 -2.95 7.96 -8.63
N GLY A 63 -2.15 7.23 -9.37
CA GLY A 63 -1.34 7.66 -10.49
C GLY A 63 -0.01 6.93 -10.47
N GLU A 64 0.57 6.70 -11.62
CA GLU A 64 1.87 6.04 -11.82
C GLU A 64 2.52 6.67 -13.06
N GLY A 65 3.86 6.73 -13.11
CA GLY A 65 4.60 7.09 -14.31
C GLY A 65 4.35 8.52 -14.79
N VAL A 66 4.77 9.53 -14.03
CA VAL A 66 4.78 10.92 -14.51
C VAL A 66 5.70 11.04 -15.70
N THR A 67 5.35 11.92 -16.65
CA THR A 67 6.07 12.09 -17.93
C THR A 67 6.92 13.35 -17.99
N LYS A 68 6.80 14.22 -16.96
CA LYS A 68 7.53 15.48 -16.84
C LYS A 68 7.90 15.76 -15.40
N LEU A 69 9.03 16.42 -15.16
CA LEU A 69 9.48 16.78 -13.81
C LEU A 69 8.54 17.77 -13.11
N ASP A 70 7.87 18.65 -13.85
CA ASP A 70 6.87 19.55 -13.26
C ASP A 70 5.61 18.81 -12.76
N GLU A 71 5.29 17.66 -13.34
CA GLU A 71 4.25 16.77 -12.78
C GLU A 71 4.70 16.12 -11.47
N ALA A 72 5.98 15.67 -11.40
CA ALA A 72 6.56 15.12 -10.17
C ALA A 72 6.58 16.17 -9.04
N GLU A 73 6.93 17.42 -9.36
CA GLU A 73 6.89 18.54 -8.41
C GLU A 73 5.45 18.80 -7.93
N ARG A 74 4.45 18.82 -8.83
CA ARG A 74 3.03 18.96 -8.42
C ARG A 74 2.56 17.83 -7.54
N VAL A 75 2.99 16.58 -7.79
CA VAL A 75 2.68 15.44 -6.91
C VAL A 75 3.35 15.61 -5.55
N THR A 76 4.60 16.04 -5.52
CA THR A 76 5.34 16.29 -4.28
C THR A 76 4.65 17.38 -3.46
N GLN A 77 4.33 18.52 -4.08
CA GLN A 77 3.63 19.62 -3.40
C GLN A 77 2.26 19.16 -2.88
N HIS A 78 1.53 18.37 -3.67
CA HIS A 78 0.25 17.80 -3.23
C HIS A 78 0.39 16.95 -1.95
N TYR A 79 1.45 16.13 -1.82
CA TYR A 79 1.68 15.37 -0.58
C TYR A 79 2.11 16.26 0.58
N LEU A 80 2.89 17.30 0.33
CA LEU A 80 3.22 18.30 1.34
C LEU A 80 1.96 19.00 1.88
N ASP A 81 1.05 19.42 0.99
CA ASP A 81 -0.23 20.04 1.37
C ASP A 81 -1.16 19.04 2.08
N THR A 82 -1.14 17.77 1.66
CA THR A 82 -1.90 16.69 2.30
C THR A 82 -1.47 16.51 3.75
N LEU A 83 -0.17 16.55 4.05
CA LEU A 83 0.34 16.46 5.42
C LEU A 83 -0.17 17.62 6.29
N ASP A 84 -0.20 18.87 5.77
CA ASP A 84 -0.77 20.01 6.50
C ASP A 84 -2.26 19.81 6.79
N LYS A 85 -3.02 19.34 5.80
CA LYS A 85 -4.47 19.06 5.96
C LYS A 85 -4.73 17.96 6.97
N VAL A 86 -3.93 16.87 6.96
CA VAL A 86 -4.00 15.80 7.96
C VAL A 86 -3.76 16.36 9.36
N LYS A 87 -2.74 17.20 9.53
CA LYS A 87 -2.43 17.84 10.82
C LYS A 87 -3.55 18.75 11.28
N ALA A 88 -4.07 19.60 10.39
CA ALA A 88 -5.18 20.52 10.69
C ALA A 88 -6.46 19.77 11.07
N ALA A 89 -6.73 18.61 10.46
CA ALA A 89 -7.87 17.76 10.78
C ALA A 89 -7.68 16.92 12.07
N GLY A 90 -6.50 16.96 12.69
CA GLY A 90 -6.18 16.19 13.89
C GLY A 90 -6.29 14.68 13.67
N LEU A 91 -5.95 14.19 12.47
CA LEU A 91 -6.02 12.78 12.09
C LEU A 91 -4.66 12.09 12.30
N ASP A 92 -4.70 10.84 12.77
CA ASP A 92 -3.55 9.93 12.66
C ASP A 92 -3.59 9.29 11.27
N ALA A 93 -2.98 10.00 10.31
CA ALA A 93 -2.89 9.54 8.93
C ALA A 93 -1.45 9.69 8.43
N GLN A 94 -0.93 8.59 7.90
CA GLN A 94 0.34 8.52 7.21
C GLN A 94 0.11 8.74 5.71
N ILE A 95 1.17 8.88 4.93
CA ILE A 95 1.08 8.92 3.46
C ILE A 95 1.89 7.80 2.83
N SER A 96 1.49 7.40 1.62
CA SER A 96 2.20 6.44 0.80
C SER A 96 2.41 7.00 -0.60
N VAL A 97 3.67 6.95 -1.07
CA VAL A 97 4.12 7.52 -2.35
C VAL A 97 4.70 6.43 -3.24
N LYS A 98 4.77 6.67 -4.55
CA LYS A 98 5.43 5.77 -5.50
C LYS A 98 6.66 6.44 -6.11
N PRO A 99 7.78 5.70 -6.30
CA PRO A 99 8.96 6.24 -6.97
C PRO A 99 8.65 6.89 -8.32
N THR A 100 7.82 6.24 -9.16
CA THR A 100 7.45 6.75 -10.49
C THR A 100 6.60 8.02 -10.43
N GLN A 101 5.81 8.24 -9.37
CA GLN A 101 5.07 9.49 -9.15
C GLN A 101 5.98 10.66 -8.76
N LEU A 102 7.10 10.36 -8.11
CA LEU A 102 8.08 11.36 -7.69
C LEU A 102 9.09 11.69 -8.79
N GLY A 103 8.94 11.06 -9.97
CA GLY A 103 9.76 11.34 -11.16
C GLY A 103 10.97 10.42 -11.33
N HIS A 104 11.00 9.24 -10.69
CA HIS A 104 12.14 8.34 -10.71
C HIS A 104 12.60 7.97 -12.13
N ASP A 105 11.67 7.75 -13.07
CA ASP A 105 11.99 7.38 -14.46
C ASP A 105 12.58 8.53 -15.28
N LEU A 106 12.43 9.76 -14.80
CA LEU A 106 12.93 10.97 -15.45
C LEU A 106 14.26 11.41 -14.86
N ASP A 107 14.34 11.46 -13.53
CA ASP A 107 15.53 11.82 -12.77
C ASP A 107 15.45 11.20 -11.37
N ALA A 108 16.27 10.17 -11.14
CA ALA A 108 16.31 9.46 -9.86
C ALA A 108 16.81 10.35 -8.70
N ALA A 109 17.67 11.33 -8.97
CA ALA A 109 18.16 12.24 -7.94
C ALA A 109 17.09 13.26 -7.54
N GLU A 110 16.32 13.74 -8.49
CA GLU A 110 15.19 14.62 -8.22
C GLU A 110 14.07 13.88 -7.47
N ALA A 111 13.76 12.63 -7.88
CA ALA A 111 12.81 11.80 -7.14
C ALA A 111 13.24 11.55 -5.69
N GLN A 112 14.55 11.37 -5.43
CA GLN A 112 15.09 11.25 -4.08
C GLN A 112 14.88 12.54 -3.28
N LYS A 113 15.16 13.72 -3.85
CA LYS A 113 14.90 15.01 -3.19
C LYS A 113 13.42 15.21 -2.88
N ASN A 114 12.54 14.83 -3.81
CA ASN A 114 11.11 14.90 -3.62
C ASN A 114 10.64 14.02 -2.45
N LEU A 115 11.14 12.79 -2.37
CA LEU A 115 10.89 11.91 -1.22
C LEU A 115 11.39 12.52 0.09
N ASP A 116 12.60 13.06 0.11
CA ASP A 116 13.21 13.64 1.31
C ASP A 116 12.44 14.84 1.83
N ARG A 117 11.96 15.73 0.96
CA ARG A 117 11.08 16.86 1.32
C ARG A 117 9.80 16.39 2.03
N ILE A 118 9.22 15.30 1.54
CA ILE A 118 8.01 14.70 2.11
C ILE A 118 8.33 14.07 3.48
N CYS A 119 9.43 13.32 3.59
CA CYS A 119 9.87 12.70 4.84
C CYS A 119 10.17 13.73 5.91
N GLU A 120 10.91 14.79 5.58
CA GLU A 120 11.23 15.90 6.48
C GLU A 120 9.97 16.55 7.05
N LYS A 121 9.01 16.86 6.17
CA LYS A 121 7.75 17.47 6.60
C LYS A 121 6.93 16.51 7.47
N ALA A 122 6.85 15.24 7.10
CA ALA A 122 6.12 14.23 7.85
C ALA A 122 6.70 14.03 9.27
N GLU A 123 8.03 13.98 9.42
CA GLU A 123 8.66 13.88 10.73
C GLU A 123 8.36 15.11 11.59
N ARG A 124 8.48 16.31 11.03
CA ARG A 124 8.17 17.56 11.75
C ARG A 124 6.72 17.63 12.23
N LEU A 125 5.78 17.04 11.48
CA LEU A 125 4.36 17.02 11.82
C LEU A 125 3.94 15.80 12.67
N GLY A 126 4.80 14.78 12.78
CA GLY A 126 4.53 13.53 13.48
C GLY A 126 3.68 12.53 12.68
N ASN A 127 3.57 12.70 11.35
CA ASN A 127 2.81 11.83 10.44
C ASN A 127 3.70 10.74 9.81
N VAL A 128 4.36 9.96 10.63
CA VAL A 128 5.34 8.95 10.19
C VAL A 128 4.85 7.52 10.44
N PRO A 129 5.37 6.53 9.68
CA PRO A 129 6.29 6.69 8.57
C PRO A 129 5.64 7.17 7.27
N VAL A 130 6.44 7.79 6.40
CA VAL A 130 6.13 7.94 4.97
C VAL A 130 6.44 6.62 4.31
N TRP A 131 5.48 6.04 3.60
CA TRP A 131 5.62 4.74 2.95
C TRP A 131 6.02 4.90 1.49
N ILE A 132 7.03 4.15 1.08
CA ILE A 132 7.38 3.98 -0.33
C ILE A 132 6.70 2.70 -0.82
N ASP A 133 5.74 2.83 -1.74
CA ASP A 133 5.09 1.69 -2.37
C ASP A 133 6.08 0.94 -3.27
N MET A 134 6.00 -0.39 -3.28
CA MET A 134 6.75 -1.21 -4.21
C MET A 134 5.96 -1.39 -5.50
N GLU A 135 6.59 -1.08 -6.62
CA GLU A 135 6.04 -1.27 -7.95
C GLU A 135 6.48 -2.63 -8.53
N ASN A 136 6.46 -2.84 -9.85
CA ASN A 136 6.85 -4.11 -10.44
C ASN A 136 8.37 -4.39 -10.29
N SER A 137 8.81 -5.59 -10.64
CA SER A 137 10.16 -6.11 -10.34
C SER A 137 11.33 -5.24 -10.78
N PRO A 138 11.31 -4.50 -11.92
CA PRO A 138 12.38 -3.57 -12.27
C PRO A 138 12.59 -2.44 -11.25
N TYR A 139 11.58 -2.09 -10.48
CA TYR A 139 11.65 -1.01 -9.48
C TYR A 139 12.10 -1.48 -8.09
N VAL A 140 12.36 -2.78 -7.87
CA VAL A 140 12.74 -3.27 -6.54
C VAL A 140 14.05 -2.65 -6.07
N ASP A 141 15.13 -2.75 -6.88
CA ASP A 141 16.43 -2.18 -6.52
C ASP A 141 16.40 -0.65 -6.38
N PRO A 142 15.81 0.10 -7.33
CA PRO A 142 15.63 1.53 -7.18
C PRO A 142 14.89 1.93 -5.90
N THR A 143 13.79 1.25 -5.58
CA THR A 143 12.99 1.54 -4.39
C THR A 143 13.75 1.26 -3.10
N ILE A 144 14.48 0.12 -3.02
CA ILE A 144 15.33 -0.20 -1.87
C ILE A 144 16.45 0.84 -1.72
N LYS A 145 17.06 1.26 -2.83
CA LYS A 145 18.09 2.32 -2.82
C LYS A 145 17.53 3.64 -2.29
N MET A 146 16.37 4.07 -2.78
CA MET A 146 15.69 5.28 -2.29
C MET A 146 15.36 5.18 -0.79
N PHE A 147 14.82 4.02 -0.37
CA PHE A 147 14.52 3.77 1.04
C PHE A 147 15.78 3.89 1.91
N ARG A 148 16.90 3.23 1.55
CA ARG A 148 18.15 3.30 2.30
C ARG A 148 18.67 4.73 2.42
N ALA A 149 18.73 5.46 1.31
CA ALA A 149 19.19 6.84 1.28
C ALA A 149 18.34 7.78 2.16
N SER A 150 17.01 7.61 2.18
CA SER A 150 16.13 8.37 3.08
C SER A 150 16.26 7.89 4.53
N ARG A 151 16.44 6.56 4.78
CA ARG A 151 16.54 5.99 6.12
C ARG A 151 17.76 6.47 6.88
N GLU A 152 18.85 6.79 6.20
CA GLU A 152 20.05 7.39 6.79
C GLU A 152 19.77 8.75 7.40
N ARG A 153 18.80 9.51 6.87
CA ARG A 153 18.45 10.88 7.25
C ARG A 153 17.20 10.98 8.11
N TYR A 154 16.22 10.11 7.82
CA TYR A 154 14.89 10.13 8.43
C TYR A 154 14.55 8.78 9.05
N LYS A 155 14.17 8.78 10.32
CA LYS A 155 13.69 7.55 10.99
C LYS A 155 12.26 7.19 10.56
N GLY A 156 11.49 8.19 10.16
CA GLY A 156 10.08 8.08 9.78
C GLY A 156 9.85 7.73 8.31
N VAL A 157 10.62 6.78 7.75
CA VAL A 157 10.38 6.25 6.40
C VAL A 157 10.20 4.75 6.45
N GLY A 158 9.26 4.24 5.65
CA GLY A 158 8.97 2.81 5.51
C GLY A 158 8.90 2.39 4.04
N VAL A 159 9.01 1.11 3.77
CA VAL A 159 8.93 0.56 2.41
C VAL A 159 8.01 -0.66 2.36
N ALA A 160 7.24 -0.79 1.28
CA ALA A 160 6.47 -2.00 1.01
C ALA A 160 7.35 -3.07 0.36
N MET A 161 7.21 -4.34 0.80
CA MET A 161 7.92 -5.48 0.24
C MET A 161 6.93 -6.58 -0.15
N GLN A 162 7.19 -7.24 -1.27
CA GLN A 162 6.25 -8.13 -1.94
C GLN A 162 6.62 -9.60 -1.69
N ALA A 163 5.78 -10.33 -0.97
CA ALA A 163 6.03 -11.72 -0.58
C ALA A 163 6.07 -12.70 -1.76
N TYR A 164 5.54 -12.34 -2.92
CA TYR A 164 5.57 -13.24 -4.07
C TYR A 164 6.94 -13.29 -4.78
N LEU A 165 7.83 -12.30 -4.59
CA LEU A 165 9.17 -12.32 -5.17
C LEU A 165 10.12 -13.21 -4.37
N TYR A 166 10.89 -14.06 -5.05
CA TYR A 166 11.87 -14.95 -4.40
C TYR A 166 12.92 -14.19 -3.61
N ARG A 167 13.35 -13.01 -4.12
CA ARG A 167 14.41 -12.19 -3.51
C ARG A 167 14.01 -11.51 -2.21
N THR A 168 12.70 -11.37 -1.92
CA THR A 168 12.22 -10.54 -0.82
C THR A 168 12.79 -10.96 0.55
N ALA A 169 13.02 -12.25 0.77
CA ALA A 169 13.62 -12.71 2.03
C ALA A 169 15.05 -12.19 2.21
N GLN A 170 15.86 -12.26 1.16
CA GLN A 170 17.24 -11.75 1.17
C GLN A 170 17.28 -10.23 1.31
N ASP A 171 16.44 -9.52 0.56
CA ASP A 171 16.32 -8.06 0.66
C ASP A 171 15.92 -7.62 2.07
N LEU A 172 14.98 -8.34 2.70
CA LEU A 172 14.54 -8.08 4.06
C LEU A 172 15.68 -8.24 5.08
N GLU A 173 16.45 -9.33 5.02
CA GLU A 173 17.60 -9.54 5.89
C GLU A 173 18.62 -8.39 5.80
N ALA A 174 18.85 -7.90 4.60
CA ALA A 174 19.74 -6.76 4.38
C ALA A 174 19.21 -5.43 4.93
N LEU A 175 17.90 -5.32 5.20
CA LEU A 175 17.27 -4.10 5.73
C LEU A 175 17.10 -4.13 7.26
N ILE A 176 16.94 -5.30 7.88
CA ILE A 176 16.71 -5.44 9.33
C ILE A 176 17.69 -4.63 10.20
N PRO A 177 19.02 -4.61 9.92
CA PRO A 177 19.95 -3.82 10.74
C PRO A 177 19.67 -2.30 10.78
N LEU A 178 18.87 -1.80 9.83
CA LEU A 178 18.47 -0.39 9.78
C LEU A 178 17.25 -0.08 10.67
N GLY A 179 16.65 -1.07 11.32
CA GLY A 179 15.41 -0.93 12.09
C GLY A 179 14.23 -0.43 11.24
N PRO A 180 13.92 -1.08 10.09
CA PRO A 180 13.03 -0.52 9.09
C PRO A 180 11.55 -0.62 9.47
N ALA A 181 10.73 0.35 9.02
CA ALA A 181 9.29 0.13 8.89
C ALA A 181 9.03 -0.60 7.56
N ILE A 182 8.50 -1.83 7.64
CA ILE A 182 8.24 -2.70 6.48
C ILE A 182 6.76 -3.05 6.40
N ARG A 183 6.15 -2.79 5.23
CA ARG A 183 4.81 -3.24 4.91
C ARG A 183 4.89 -4.47 4.01
N ILE A 184 4.64 -5.66 4.58
CA ILE A 184 4.59 -6.90 3.80
C ILE A 184 3.26 -6.98 3.08
N VAL A 185 3.31 -7.07 1.75
CA VAL A 185 2.18 -7.30 0.85
C VAL A 185 2.38 -8.58 0.04
N LYS A 186 1.29 -9.19 -0.48
CA LYS A 186 1.43 -10.41 -1.30
C LYS A 186 2.10 -10.15 -2.65
N GLY A 187 1.83 -9.01 -3.26
CA GLY A 187 2.24 -8.63 -4.62
C GLY A 187 1.04 -8.49 -5.55
N ALA A 188 1.01 -7.41 -6.35
CA ALA A 188 -0.14 -7.03 -7.16
C ALA A 188 0.13 -7.05 -8.68
N TYR A 189 1.37 -7.11 -9.10
CA TYR A 189 1.76 -7.08 -10.51
C TYR A 189 1.84 -8.50 -11.12
N LEU A 190 1.85 -8.54 -12.46
CA LEU A 190 2.04 -9.78 -13.19
C LEU A 190 3.55 -10.01 -13.39
N GLU A 191 4.13 -10.86 -12.57
CA GLU A 191 5.53 -11.21 -12.66
C GLU A 191 5.72 -12.61 -13.24
N PRO A 192 6.82 -12.86 -13.96
CA PRO A 192 7.12 -14.17 -14.52
C PRO A 192 7.54 -15.18 -13.43
N PRO A 193 7.38 -16.49 -13.70
CA PRO A 193 7.60 -17.54 -12.69
C PRO A 193 9.07 -17.78 -12.31
N ASP A 194 10.02 -17.21 -13.02
CA ASP A 194 11.45 -17.23 -12.70
C ASP A 194 11.84 -16.24 -11.59
N ILE A 195 11.00 -15.22 -11.32
CA ILE A 195 11.25 -14.23 -10.27
C ILE A 195 10.20 -14.22 -9.17
N ALA A 196 9.03 -14.84 -9.38
CA ALA A 196 7.91 -14.81 -8.43
C ALA A 196 7.26 -16.18 -8.25
N TYR A 197 6.81 -16.48 -7.03
CA TYR A 197 6.06 -17.71 -6.73
C TYR A 197 4.76 -17.78 -7.55
N PRO A 198 4.57 -18.84 -8.37
CA PRO A 198 3.37 -18.97 -9.20
C PRO A 198 2.15 -19.42 -8.43
N LYS A 199 2.31 -20.12 -7.31
CA LYS A 199 1.23 -20.67 -6.50
C LYS A 199 0.89 -19.76 -5.32
N LYS A 200 -0.40 -19.54 -5.10
CA LYS A 200 -0.89 -18.73 -3.96
C LYS A 200 -0.42 -19.29 -2.62
N SER A 201 -0.40 -20.61 -2.45
CA SER A 201 0.06 -21.26 -1.22
C SER A 201 1.49 -20.87 -0.86
N ASP A 202 2.38 -20.81 -1.85
CA ASP A 202 3.79 -20.52 -1.65
C ASP A 202 3.97 -19.03 -1.30
N VAL A 203 3.18 -18.16 -1.93
CA VAL A 203 3.12 -16.72 -1.58
C VAL A 203 2.62 -16.52 -0.15
N ASP A 204 1.56 -17.25 0.24
CA ASP A 204 0.98 -17.15 1.58
C ASP A 204 1.97 -17.66 2.66
N GLU A 205 2.68 -18.74 2.37
CA GLU A 205 3.71 -19.27 3.28
C GLU A 205 4.92 -18.32 3.38
N ASN A 206 5.37 -17.76 2.25
CA ASN A 206 6.45 -16.78 2.27
C ASN A 206 6.04 -15.50 3.00
N PHE A 207 4.78 -15.03 2.81
CA PHE A 207 4.23 -13.90 3.54
C PHE A 207 4.29 -14.13 5.06
N TYR A 208 3.88 -15.34 5.51
CA TYR A 208 3.96 -15.72 6.92
C TYR A 208 5.41 -15.69 7.43
N LYS A 209 6.35 -16.31 6.69
CA LYS A 209 7.78 -16.33 7.06
C LYS A 209 8.39 -14.94 7.17
N LEU A 210 8.10 -14.06 6.21
CA LEU A 210 8.58 -12.67 6.23
C LEU A 210 8.01 -11.88 7.42
N CYS A 211 6.73 -12.06 7.74
CA CYS A 211 6.12 -11.42 8.89
C CYS A 211 6.74 -11.93 10.21
N THR A 212 6.87 -13.24 10.38
CA THR A 212 7.47 -13.81 11.59
C THR A 212 8.94 -13.46 11.73
N ARG A 213 9.68 -13.33 10.62
CA ARG A 213 11.07 -12.87 10.63
C ARG A 213 11.21 -11.43 11.12
N LEU A 214 10.32 -10.52 10.71
CA LEU A 214 10.30 -9.14 11.22
C LEU A 214 9.85 -9.02 12.68
N LEU A 215 9.18 -10.04 13.20
CA LEU A 215 8.75 -10.14 14.60
C LEU A 215 9.76 -10.92 15.48
N ALA A 216 10.91 -11.31 14.96
CA ALA A 216 11.97 -11.91 15.75
C ALA A 216 12.67 -10.85 16.63
N ASP A 217 13.22 -11.32 17.76
CA ASP A 217 13.80 -10.45 18.79
C ASP A 217 14.86 -9.48 18.28
N ASP A 218 15.73 -9.94 17.38
CA ASP A 218 16.78 -9.11 16.78
C ASP A 218 16.21 -7.99 15.91
N ALA A 219 15.18 -8.29 15.12
CA ALA A 219 14.50 -7.29 14.28
C ALA A 219 13.74 -6.27 15.15
N ILE A 220 13.04 -6.72 16.19
CA ILE A 220 12.35 -5.82 17.14
C ILE A 220 13.37 -4.95 17.88
N LYS A 221 14.48 -5.51 18.37
CA LYS A 221 15.56 -4.76 19.04
C LYS A 221 16.22 -3.73 18.12
N ALA A 222 16.33 -4.03 16.82
CA ALA A 222 16.80 -3.08 15.82
C ALA A 222 15.81 -1.92 15.60
N GLY A 223 14.56 -2.03 16.06
CA GLY A 223 13.52 -1.00 15.90
C GLY A 223 12.61 -1.21 14.69
N SER A 224 12.55 -2.44 14.15
CA SER A 224 11.67 -2.74 13.02
C SER A 224 10.19 -2.60 13.40
N LEU A 225 9.39 -2.05 12.47
CA LEU A 225 7.93 -1.99 12.54
C LEU A 225 7.33 -2.79 11.38
N LEU A 226 6.52 -3.79 11.68
CA LEU A 226 5.82 -4.59 10.67
C LEU A 226 4.42 -4.04 10.39
N HIS A 227 4.07 -3.79 9.12
CA HIS A 227 2.69 -3.71 8.66
C HIS A 227 2.27 -5.03 7.99
N ILE A 228 1.31 -5.73 8.59
CA ILE A 228 0.73 -6.99 8.09
C ILE A 228 -0.36 -6.63 7.08
N ALA A 229 0.01 -6.49 5.79
CA ALA A 229 -0.88 -5.96 4.77
C ALA A 229 -1.57 -7.09 3.98
N THR A 230 -2.63 -7.65 4.54
CA THR A 230 -3.41 -8.72 3.89
C THR A 230 -4.90 -8.61 4.21
N HIS A 231 -5.74 -9.06 3.24
CA HIS A 231 -7.18 -9.25 3.42
C HIS A 231 -7.54 -10.74 3.63
N ASP A 232 -6.55 -11.62 3.68
CA ASP A 232 -6.69 -13.04 3.95
C ASP A 232 -6.80 -13.22 5.48
N ILE A 233 -8.03 -13.44 5.94
CA ILE A 233 -8.33 -13.51 7.38
C ILE A 233 -7.60 -14.69 8.02
N ALA A 234 -7.58 -15.86 7.38
CA ALA A 234 -6.91 -17.04 7.91
C ALA A 234 -5.39 -16.81 8.09
N LEU A 235 -4.75 -16.12 7.12
CA LEU A 235 -3.34 -15.76 7.21
C LEU A 235 -3.10 -14.72 8.30
N ALA A 236 -3.97 -13.70 8.41
CA ALA A 236 -3.89 -12.69 9.46
C ALA A 236 -4.05 -13.31 10.87
N ASP A 237 -4.99 -14.24 11.02
CA ASP A 237 -5.22 -14.95 12.29
C ASP A 237 -4.06 -15.89 12.63
N ARG A 238 -3.45 -16.57 11.64
CA ARG A 238 -2.24 -17.39 11.82
C ARG A 238 -1.06 -16.54 12.36
N ILE A 239 -0.86 -15.35 11.81
CA ILE A 239 0.16 -14.41 12.31
C ILE A 239 -0.23 -13.88 13.70
N GLY A 240 -1.51 -13.62 13.92
CA GLY A 240 -2.04 -13.20 15.22
C GLY A 240 -1.81 -14.23 16.31
N ALA A 241 -1.93 -15.55 16.02
CA ALA A 241 -1.59 -16.64 16.93
C ALA A 241 -0.09 -16.62 17.27
N PHE A 242 0.78 -16.53 16.25
CA PHE A 242 2.22 -16.39 16.47
C PHE A 242 2.57 -15.22 17.40
N ILE A 243 1.95 -14.04 17.15
CA ILE A 243 2.12 -12.84 17.98
C ILE A 243 1.72 -13.11 19.44
N GLY A 244 0.61 -13.82 19.66
CA GLY A 244 0.14 -14.19 21.00
C GLY A 244 1.08 -15.17 21.72
N ASP A 245 1.46 -16.25 21.03
CA ASP A 245 2.33 -17.30 21.58
C ASP A 245 3.71 -16.77 21.98
N HIS A 246 4.26 -15.82 21.19
CA HIS A 246 5.57 -15.21 21.45
C HIS A 246 5.50 -13.91 22.25
N LYS A 247 4.30 -13.48 22.68
CA LYS A 247 4.07 -12.25 23.47
C LYS A 247 4.67 -11.02 22.82
N ILE A 248 4.58 -10.92 21.49
CA ILE A 248 5.14 -9.81 20.72
C ILE A 248 4.47 -8.48 21.14
N PRO A 249 5.25 -7.43 21.44
CA PRO A 249 4.69 -6.16 21.88
C PRO A 249 3.86 -5.50 20.78
N ASN A 250 2.73 -4.89 21.15
CA ASN A 250 1.79 -4.27 20.20
C ASN A 250 2.43 -3.09 19.42
N SER A 251 3.55 -2.56 19.92
CA SER A 251 4.33 -1.52 19.23
C SER A 251 5.11 -2.02 18.01
N ALA A 252 5.41 -3.33 17.92
CA ALA A 252 6.23 -3.91 16.88
C ALA A 252 5.47 -4.14 15.55
N TYR A 253 4.14 -4.05 15.55
CA TYR A 253 3.35 -4.34 14.35
C TYR A 253 2.06 -3.51 14.27
N GLU A 254 1.52 -3.41 13.05
CA GLU A 254 0.17 -2.95 12.73
C GLU A 254 -0.44 -3.87 11.68
N TYR A 255 -1.75 -4.12 11.75
CA TYR A 255 -2.48 -4.69 10.62
C TYR A 255 -2.76 -3.58 9.61
N ALA A 256 -2.66 -3.89 8.31
CA ALA A 256 -2.93 -2.94 7.26
C ALA A 256 -3.92 -3.53 6.24
N MET A 257 -4.98 -2.79 5.94
CA MET A 257 -6.02 -3.20 4.99
C MET A 257 -6.41 -2.04 4.09
N LEU A 258 -6.98 -2.34 2.93
CA LEU A 258 -7.52 -1.32 2.04
C LEU A 258 -8.89 -0.84 2.51
N TYR A 259 -9.19 0.42 2.25
CA TYR A 259 -10.51 1.00 2.49
C TYR A 259 -11.60 0.20 1.79
N GLY A 260 -12.71 0.00 2.47
CA GLY A 260 -13.87 -0.72 1.95
C GLY A 260 -13.76 -2.24 1.92
N ILE A 261 -12.59 -2.83 2.14
CA ILE A 261 -12.38 -4.28 2.10
C ILE A 261 -12.31 -4.85 3.52
N GLN A 262 -13.08 -5.93 3.78
CA GLN A 262 -13.09 -6.62 5.09
C GLN A 262 -13.40 -5.68 6.28
N ARG A 263 -14.38 -4.77 6.14
CA ARG A 263 -14.75 -3.80 7.17
C ARG A 263 -15.03 -4.45 8.53
N ALA A 264 -15.73 -5.59 8.54
CA ALA A 264 -16.00 -6.33 9.78
C ALA A 264 -14.70 -6.80 10.47
N GLN A 265 -13.71 -7.24 9.68
CA GLN A 265 -12.41 -7.65 10.19
C GLN A 265 -11.62 -6.45 10.74
N GLN A 266 -11.66 -5.30 10.05
CA GLN A 266 -11.04 -4.07 10.55
C GLN A 266 -11.60 -3.69 11.92
N GLN A 267 -12.91 -3.71 12.08
CA GLN A 267 -13.59 -3.42 13.34
C GLN A 267 -13.26 -4.47 14.42
N ARG A 268 -13.24 -5.77 14.07
CA ARG A 268 -12.86 -6.85 14.99
C ARG A 268 -11.46 -6.62 15.57
N LEU A 269 -10.49 -6.31 14.72
CA LEU A 269 -9.12 -6.04 15.15
C LEU A 269 -9.03 -4.81 16.06
N ALA A 270 -9.69 -3.72 15.69
CA ALA A 270 -9.71 -2.49 16.51
C ALA A 270 -10.37 -2.71 17.88
N GLN A 271 -11.50 -3.43 17.92
CA GLN A 271 -12.20 -3.80 19.17
C GLN A 271 -11.37 -4.72 20.07
N ALA A 272 -10.56 -5.60 19.47
CA ALA A 272 -9.59 -6.44 20.17
C ALA A 272 -8.33 -5.67 20.63
N GLY A 273 -8.30 -4.35 20.51
CA GLY A 273 -7.15 -3.51 20.92
C GLY A 273 -5.91 -3.67 20.02
N LYS A 274 -6.06 -4.26 18.83
CA LYS A 274 -4.96 -4.37 17.87
C LYS A 274 -4.82 -3.06 17.09
N ARG A 275 -3.59 -2.71 16.76
CA ARG A 275 -3.32 -1.58 15.87
C ARG A 275 -3.73 -1.96 14.45
N ILE A 276 -4.63 -1.19 13.86
CA ILE A 276 -5.11 -1.37 12.48
C ILE A 276 -5.04 -0.04 11.73
N ARG A 277 -4.49 -0.10 10.52
CA ARG A 277 -4.34 1.05 9.64
C ARG A 277 -5.00 0.76 8.30
N VAL A 278 -5.86 1.67 7.86
CA VAL A 278 -6.60 1.53 6.62
C VAL A 278 -6.00 2.44 5.56
N LEU A 279 -5.55 1.85 4.44
CA LEU A 279 -5.05 2.59 3.30
C LEU A 279 -6.23 3.08 2.46
N ILE A 280 -6.35 4.40 2.34
CA ILE A 280 -7.34 5.13 1.56
C ILE A 280 -6.68 5.64 0.28
N SER A 281 -7.07 5.06 -0.84
CA SER A 281 -6.67 5.54 -2.16
C SER A 281 -7.65 6.61 -2.65
N TYR A 282 -7.16 7.65 -3.32
CA TYR A 282 -7.95 8.72 -3.94
C TYR A 282 -7.26 9.25 -5.19
N GLY A 283 -7.97 9.97 -6.05
CA GLY A 283 -7.40 10.56 -7.27
C GLY A 283 -8.07 10.07 -8.55
N GLU A 284 -7.89 10.80 -9.64
CA GLU A 284 -8.57 10.58 -10.92
C GLU A 284 -8.10 9.33 -11.68
N TYR A 285 -6.87 8.85 -11.40
CA TYR A 285 -6.27 7.71 -12.09
C TYR A 285 -6.65 6.35 -11.47
N TRP A 286 -7.92 6.21 -11.06
CA TRP A 286 -8.40 5.05 -10.31
C TRP A 286 -8.60 3.78 -11.16
N TYR A 287 -8.75 3.87 -12.48
CA TYR A 287 -9.13 2.72 -13.32
C TYR A 287 -8.11 1.57 -13.27
N PRO A 288 -6.79 1.76 -13.49
CA PRO A 288 -5.82 0.67 -13.37
C PRO A 288 -5.79 0.04 -11.98
N TRP A 289 -5.88 0.87 -10.96
CA TRP A 289 -5.94 0.44 -9.56
C TRP A 289 -7.20 -0.40 -9.28
N TYR A 290 -8.36 0.03 -9.76
CA TYR A 290 -9.63 -0.68 -9.60
C TYR A 290 -9.61 -2.05 -10.30
N MET A 291 -9.06 -2.14 -11.50
CA MET A 291 -8.90 -3.40 -12.24
C MET A 291 -8.01 -4.39 -11.49
N ARG A 292 -6.94 -3.92 -10.83
CA ARG A 292 -6.11 -4.76 -9.95
C ARG A 292 -6.91 -5.29 -8.74
N ARG A 293 -7.77 -4.47 -8.14
CA ARG A 293 -8.67 -4.92 -7.04
C ARG A 293 -9.68 -5.97 -7.49
N LEU A 294 -10.25 -5.81 -8.67
CA LEU A 294 -11.12 -6.83 -9.26
C LEU A 294 -10.36 -8.14 -9.51
N ALA A 295 -9.12 -8.06 -10.00
CA ALA A 295 -8.28 -9.23 -10.26
C ALA A 295 -7.93 -10.04 -9.00
N GLU A 296 -7.92 -9.41 -7.82
CA GLU A 296 -7.73 -10.08 -6.53
C GLU A 296 -8.96 -10.83 -6.04
N ARG A 297 -10.18 -10.45 -6.48
CA ARG A 297 -11.45 -11.05 -6.08
C ARG A 297 -12.33 -11.35 -7.29
N PRO A 298 -12.10 -12.47 -7.99
CA PRO A 298 -12.84 -12.82 -9.20
C PRO A 298 -14.38 -12.94 -9.02
N ALA A 299 -14.85 -13.21 -7.80
CA ALA A 299 -16.29 -13.28 -7.52
C ALA A 299 -17.02 -11.94 -7.78
N ASN A 300 -16.35 -10.80 -7.62
CA ASN A 300 -16.91 -9.49 -7.90
C ASN A 300 -16.87 -9.12 -9.40
N VAL A 301 -16.06 -9.82 -10.16
CA VAL A 301 -15.85 -9.57 -11.60
C VAL A 301 -17.09 -9.89 -12.42
N THR A 302 -17.74 -11.02 -12.13
CA THR A 302 -18.94 -11.46 -12.85
C THR A 302 -20.08 -10.43 -12.72
N PHE A 303 -20.19 -9.80 -11.54
CA PHE A 303 -21.16 -8.74 -11.31
C PHE A 303 -20.81 -7.47 -12.09
N VAL A 304 -19.54 -7.05 -12.07
CA VAL A 304 -19.08 -5.84 -12.77
C VAL A 304 -19.15 -6.04 -14.30
N LEU A 305 -18.70 -7.18 -14.82
CA LEU A 305 -18.74 -7.47 -16.26
C LEU A 305 -20.18 -7.60 -16.79
N LYS A 306 -21.09 -8.28 -16.08
CA LYS A 306 -22.50 -8.33 -16.47
C LYS A 306 -23.11 -6.94 -16.63
N ASN A 307 -22.72 -6.00 -15.80
CA ASN A 307 -23.24 -4.62 -15.84
C ASN A 307 -22.42 -3.67 -16.74
N LEU A 308 -21.20 -4.05 -17.15
CA LEU A 308 -20.43 -3.32 -18.17
C LEU A 308 -20.89 -3.65 -19.60
N PHE A 309 -21.29 -4.90 -19.84
CA PHE A 309 -21.63 -5.42 -21.17
C PHE A 309 -23.11 -5.83 -21.34
N GLY A 310 -23.90 -5.75 -20.27
CA GLY A 310 -25.31 -6.18 -20.21
C GLY A 310 -26.30 -5.02 -20.12
N GLY A 311 -25.98 -3.87 -20.72
CA GLY A 311 -26.88 -2.72 -20.87
C GLY A 311 -27.19 -2.46 -22.32
#